data_8213aff1ba7143ed2339010f3df54aa4
#
_entry.id   8213aff1ba7143ed2339010f3df54aa4
#
_cell.length_a   1.000
_cell.length_b   1.000
_cell.length_c   1.000
_cell.angle_alpha   90.00
_cell.angle_beta   90.00
_cell.angle_gamma   90.00
#
_symmetry.space_group_name_H-M   'P 1'
#
loop_
_entity.id
_entity.type
_entity.pdbx_description
1 polymer ?
#
loop_
_entity_poly.entity_id
_entity_poly.type
_entity_poly.pdbx_seq_one_letter_code
_entity_poly.pdbx_strand_id
1 'polypeptide(L)'
;MENLEQYWEQSFSPIGRKFTVIRPNYQDMGETDSMVAALYWLELEMYNGGFLQFFCNWGYDAYLLAIKGLGAINATYTEQLLLQAYGIIQRLENDSQLQELWDIPKHLTENEITKLNKIDEEYWEDKEILCGLCF
;
A
#
# COMPACT_ATOMS: atom_id res chain seq x y z
N MET A 1 15.74 -4.81 16.65
CA MET A 1 14.42 -4.53 16.02
C MET A 1 14.21 -3.06 15.69
N GLU A 2 14.42 -2.20 16.66
CA GLU A 2 14.39 -0.75 16.46
C GLU A 2 15.28 -0.32 15.30
N ASN A 3 16.41 -0.99 15.12
CA ASN A 3 17.37 -0.71 14.07
C ASN A 3 16.86 -1.04 12.67
N LEU A 4 15.95 -2.02 12.52
CA LEU A 4 15.42 -2.39 11.20
C LEU A 4 14.51 -1.31 10.63
N GLU A 5 13.63 -0.75 11.45
CA GLU A 5 12.75 0.33 10.99
C GLU A 5 13.55 1.58 10.65
N GLN A 6 14.52 1.93 11.47
CA GLN A 6 15.39 3.07 11.22
C GLN A 6 16.21 2.85 9.95
N TYR A 7 16.75 1.65 9.76
CA TYR A 7 17.51 1.30 8.58
C TYR A 7 16.65 1.35 7.33
N TRP A 8 15.43 0.85 7.42
CA TRP A 8 14.43 0.91 6.35
C TRP A 8 14.19 2.35 5.91
N GLU A 9 13.93 3.22 6.86
CA GLU A 9 13.67 4.63 6.57
C GLU A 9 14.88 5.31 5.96
N GLN A 10 16.08 5.08 6.51
CA GLN A 10 17.29 5.70 5.99
C GLN A 10 17.68 5.20 4.61
N SER A 11 17.46 3.91 4.34
CA SER A 11 17.86 3.30 3.07
C SER A 11 16.84 3.50 1.96
N PHE A 12 15.56 3.43 2.29
CA PHE A 12 14.49 3.47 1.28
C PHE A 12 13.72 4.78 1.20
N SER A 13 13.87 5.68 2.18
CA SER A 13 13.21 6.97 2.15
C SER A 13 13.52 7.79 0.89
N PRO A 14 14.79 7.84 0.39
CA PRO A 14 15.07 8.55 -0.86
C PRO A 14 14.32 7.95 -2.06
N ILE A 15 14.19 6.63 -2.11
CA ILE A 15 13.43 5.94 -3.16
C ILE A 15 11.96 6.31 -3.04
N GLY A 16 11.43 6.31 -1.82
CA GLY A 16 10.05 6.71 -1.56
C GLY A 16 9.75 8.14 -1.97
N ARG A 17 10.68 9.06 -1.73
CA ARG A 17 10.54 10.46 -2.17
C ARG A 17 10.51 10.58 -3.67
N LYS A 18 11.38 9.84 -4.36
CA LYS A 18 11.42 9.84 -5.82
C LYS A 18 10.09 9.34 -6.39
N PHE A 19 9.52 8.32 -5.76
CA PHE A 19 8.22 7.78 -6.14
C PHE A 19 7.14 8.87 -6.12
N THR A 20 7.16 9.73 -5.09
CA THR A 20 6.23 10.85 -4.97
C THR A 20 6.39 11.84 -6.11
N VAL A 21 7.63 12.16 -6.45
CA VAL A 21 7.94 13.18 -7.45
C VAL A 21 7.52 12.75 -8.84
N ILE A 22 7.72 11.48 -9.20
CA ILE A 22 7.49 11.00 -10.58
C ILE A 22 6.08 10.49 -10.82
N ARG A 23 5.25 10.39 -9.78
CA ARG A 23 3.91 9.83 -9.97
C ARG A 23 3.07 10.66 -10.93
N PRO A 24 2.23 10.06 -11.79
CA PRO A 24 1.94 8.62 -11.79
C PRO A 24 2.88 7.77 -12.66
N ASN A 25 4.00 8.31 -13.10
CA ASN A 25 4.92 7.64 -14.03
C ASN A 25 5.97 6.80 -13.27
N TYR A 26 5.50 5.87 -12.46
CA TYR A 26 6.36 5.04 -11.60
C TYR A 26 7.37 4.21 -12.36
N GLN A 27 7.06 3.86 -13.60
CA GLN A 27 7.97 3.09 -14.45
C GLN A 27 9.30 3.79 -14.70
N ASP A 28 9.34 5.12 -14.54
CA ASP A 28 10.56 5.91 -14.77
C ASP A 28 11.66 5.62 -13.76
N MET A 29 11.32 5.06 -12.59
CA MET A 29 12.35 4.72 -11.61
C MET A 29 12.85 3.28 -11.72
N GLY A 30 12.33 2.51 -12.67
CA GLY A 30 12.68 1.11 -12.81
C GLY A 30 11.80 0.19 -11.96
N GLU A 31 11.73 -1.06 -12.34
CA GLU A 31 10.79 -2.01 -11.73
C GLU A 31 11.09 -2.27 -10.26
N THR A 32 12.34 -2.59 -9.94
CA THR A 32 12.72 -2.93 -8.56
C THR A 32 12.51 -1.75 -7.61
N ASP A 33 13.00 -0.58 -7.99
CA ASP A 33 12.88 0.61 -7.14
C ASP A 33 11.43 1.02 -6.95
N SER A 34 10.60 0.91 -7.99
CA SER A 34 9.19 1.26 -7.87
C SER A 34 8.44 0.28 -6.96
N MET A 35 8.77 -1.01 -7.00
CA MET A 35 8.19 -1.98 -6.08
C MET A 35 8.58 -1.71 -4.63
N VAL A 36 9.86 -1.43 -4.39
CA VAL A 36 10.35 -1.12 -3.04
C VAL A 36 9.70 0.16 -2.51
N ALA A 37 9.59 1.17 -3.35
CA ALA A 37 8.94 2.42 -2.98
C ALA A 37 7.47 2.21 -2.64
N ALA A 38 6.76 1.40 -3.41
CA ALA A 38 5.36 1.09 -3.13
C ALA A 38 5.21 0.39 -1.77
N LEU A 39 6.10 -0.53 -1.43
CA LEU A 39 6.10 -1.21 -0.14
C LEU A 39 6.41 -0.24 1.01
N TYR A 40 7.36 0.66 0.80
CA TYR A 40 7.69 1.69 1.78
C TYR A 40 6.46 2.55 2.10
N TRP A 41 5.76 3.03 1.07
CA TRP A 41 4.57 3.85 1.27
C TRP A 41 3.40 3.06 1.81
N LEU A 42 3.24 1.79 1.42
CA LEU A 42 2.22 0.92 2.00
C LEU A 42 2.42 0.84 3.52
N GLU A 43 3.64 0.56 3.97
CA GLU A 43 3.90 0.43 5.39
C GLU A 43 3.63 1.75 6.14
N LEU A 44 4.08 2.89 5.58
CA LEU A 44 3.81 4.19 6.17
C LEU A 44 2.31 4.50 6.27
N GLU A 45 1.56 4.18 5.22
CA GLU A 45 0.12 4.42 5.23
C GLU A 45 -0.61 3.51 6.23
N MET A 46 -0.11 2.30 6.45
CA MET A 46 -0.66 1.43 7.48
C MET A 46 -0.52 2.06 8.87
N TYR A 47 0.61 2.73 9.15
CA TYR A 47 0.79 3.47 10.39
C TYR A 47 -0.15 4.68 10.50
N ASN A 48 -0.48 5.29 9.38
CA ASN A 48 -1.26 6.53 9.37
C ASN A 48 -2.77 6.33 9.30
N GLY A 49 -3.25 5.29 8.64
CA GLY A 49 -4.69 5.12 8.49
C GLY A 49 -5.16 3.82 7.86
N GLY A 50 -4.25 2.90 7.54
CA GLY A 50 -4.63 1.58 7.03
C GLY A 50 -4.68 1.48 5.51
N PHE A 51 -5.19 0.36 5.02
CA PHE A 51 -5.21 0.07 3.58
C PHE A 51 -6.02 1.09 2.78
N LEU A 52 -7.14 1.53 3.32
CA LEU A 52 -7.97 2.53 2.62
C LEU A 52 -7.18 3.81 2.36
N GLN A 53 -6.39 4.25 3.33
CA GLN A 53 -5.57 5.44 3.16
C GLN A 53 -4.52 5.25 2.07
N PHE A 54 -3.93 4.07 1.98
CA PHE A 54 -2.99 3.75 0.90
C PHE A 54 -3.66 3.91 -0.46
N PHE A 55 -4.86 3.34 -0.63
CA PHE A 55 -5.58 3.47 -1.89
C PHE A 55 -5.94 4.91 -2.22
N CYS A 56 -6.37 5.68 -1.23
CA CYS A 56 -6.78 7.07 -1.42
C CYS A 56 -5.60 7.98 -1.78
N ASN A 57 -4.42 7.70 -1.23
CA ASN A 57 -3.24 8.52 -1.49
C ASN A 57 -2.50 8.11 -2.77
N TRP A 58 -2.51 6.83 -3.13
CA TRP A 58 -1.61 6.32 -4.17
C TRP A 58 -2.30 5.70 -5.38
N GLY A 59 -3.48 5.12 -5.20
CA GLY A 59 -4.28 4.61 -6.29
C GLY A 59 -3.88 3.23 -6.80
N TYR A 60 -4.45 2.89 -7.95
CA TYR A 60 -4.39 1.53 -8.51
C TYR A 60 -2.97 1.13 -8.95
N ASP A 61 -2.25 2.03 -9.59
CA ASP A 61 -0.91 1.71 -10.10
C ASP A 61 0.07 1.38 -8.96
N ALA A 62 -0.01 2.13 -7.87
CA ALA A 62 0.81 1.85 -6.69
C ALA A 62 0.39 0.54 -6.02
N TYR A 63 -0.91 0.24 -6.01
CA TYR A 63 -1.42 -1.03 -5.51
C TYR A 63 -0.82 -2.22 -6.29
N LEU A 64 -0.81 -2.13 -7.62
CA LEU A 64 -0.24 -3.20 -8.46
C LEU A 64 1.24 -3.41 -8.17
N LEU A 65 1.98 -2.31 -7.99
CA LEU A 65 3.40 -2.39 -7.64
C LEU A 65 3.61 -3.01 -6.26
N ALA A 66 2.75 -2.68 -5.31
CA ALA A 66 2.82 -3.24 -3.96
C ALA A 66 2.54 -4.76 -3.98
N ILE A 67 1.53 -5.21 -4.72
CA ILE A 67 1.23 -6.64 -4.88
C ILE A 67 2.43 -7.37 -5.46
N LYS A 68 3.02 -6.81 -6.51
CA LYS A 68 4.20 -7.39 -7.17
C LYS A 68 5.38 -7.48 -6.21
N GLY A 69 5.61 -6.40 -5.47
CA GLY A 69 6.69 -6.34 -4.49
C GLY A 69 6.51 -7.32 -3.35
N LEU A 70 5.29 -7.44 -2.81
CA LEU A 70 5.00 -8.40 -1.75
C LEU A 70 5.23 -9.83 -2.20
N GLY A 71 4.86 -10.16 -3.43
CA GLY A 71 5.13 -11.47 -4.00
C GLY A 71 6.63 -11.72 -4.14
N ALA A 72 7.38 -10.71 -4.58
CA ALA A 72 8.84 -10.82 -4.79
C ALA A 72 9.59 -11.09 -3.49
N ILE A 73 9.13 -10.54 -2.36
CA ILE A 73 9.77 -10.76 -1.06
C ILE A 73 9.10 -11.86 -0.22
N ASN A 74 8.15 -12.57 -0.82
CA ASN A 74 7.42 -13.67 -0.16
C ASN A 74 6.64 -13.24 1.09
N ALA A 75 6.16 -11.97 1.11
CA ALA A 75 5.30 -11.47 2.17
C ALA A 75 3.86 -11.89 1.90
N THR A 76 3.61 -13.19 1.94
CA THR A 76 2.36 -13.81 1.50
C THR A 76 1.16 -13.36 2.34
N TYR A 77 1.34 -13.22 3.64
CA TYR A 77 0.24 -12.81 4.53
C TYR A 77 -0.21 -11.38 4.20
N THR A 78 0.73 -10.45 4.10
CA THR A 78 0.43 -9.05 3.77
C THR A 78 -0.18 -8.95 2.37
N GLU A 79 0.34 -9.73 1.41
CA GLU A 79 -0.21 -9.79 0.07
C GLU A 79 -1.68 -10.18 0.07
N GLN A 80 -2.04 -11.22 0.82
CA GLN A 80 -3.42 -11.68 0.94
C GLN A 80 -4.33 -10.59 1.52
N LEU A 81 -3.86 -9.90 2.57
CA LEU A 81 -4.63 -8.83 3.18
C LEU A 81 -4.85 -7.66 2.21
N LEU A 82 -3.82 -7.28 1.48
CA LEU A 82 -3.92 -6.20 0.50
C LEU A 82 -4.90 -6.56 -0.62
N LEU A 83 -4.85 -7.81 -1.11
CA LEU A 83 -5.80 -8.30 -2.11
C LEU A 83 -7.24 -8.25 -1.58
N GLN A 84 -7.46 -8.66 -0.35
CA GLN A 84 -8.79 -8.64 0.27
C GLN A 84 -9.30 -7.19 0.40
N ALA A 85 -8.44 -6.29 0.85
CA ALA A 85 -8.81 -4.88 1.01
C ALA A 85 -9.19 -4.26 -0.33
N TYR A 86 -8.39 -4.50 -1.36
CA TYR A 86 -8.70 -3.99 -2.70
C TYR A 86 -10.00 -4.58 -3.24
N GLY A 87 -10.27 -5.86 -2.96
CA GLY A 87 -11.51 -6.51 -3.38
C GLY A 87 -12.76 -5.78 -2.91
N ILE A 88 -12.68 -5.07 -1.79
CA ILE A 88 -13.81 -4.29 -1.26
C ILE A 88 -14.04 -3.03 -2.08
N ILE A 89 -12.97 -2.35 -2.50
CA ILE A 89 -13.08 -1.07 -3.22
C ILE A 89 -13.11 -1.25 -4.74
N GLN A 90 -12.87 -2.45 -5.24
CA GLN A 90 -12.73 -2.72 -6.68
C GLN A 90 -13.97 -2.30 -7.48
N ARG A 91 -15.16 -2.41 -6.90
CA ARG A 91 -16.40 -2.00 -7.57
C ARG A 91 -16.43 -0.51 -7.91
N LEU A 92 -15.61 0.29 -7.25
CA LEU A 92 -15.53 1.73 -7.49
C LEU A 92 -14.52 2.09 -8.57
N GLU A 93 -13.75 1.13 -9.02
CA GLU A 93 -12.77 1.33 -10.08
C GLU A 93 -13.51 1.74 -11.36
N ASN A 94 -13.07 2.83 -11.96
CA ASN A 94 -13.68 3.41 -13.15
C ASN A 94 -15.11 3.93 -12.94
N ASP A 95 -15.53 4.16 -11.70
CA ASP A 95 -16.82 4.76 -11.41
C ASP A 95 -16.78 6.24 -11.82
N SER A 96 -17.71 6.66 -12.67
CA SER A 96 -17.76 8.03 -13.19
C SER A 96 -18.04 9.07 -12.11
N GLN A 97 -18.55 8.66 -10.94
CA GLN A 97 -18.79 9.56 -9.81
C GLN A 97 -17.52 9.88 -9.03
N LEU A 98 -16.46 9.08 -9.22
CA LEU A 98 -15.17 9.33 -8.59
C LEU A 98 -14.36 10.28 -9.45
N GLN A 99 -14.14 11.49 -8.97
CA GLN A 99 -13.31 12.47 -9.65
C GLN A 99 -11.87 12.43 -9.16
N GLU A 100 -11.70 12.05 -7.89
CA GLU A 100 -10.38 11.89 -7.30
C GLU A 100 -10.38 10.70 -6.34
N LEU A 101 -9.19 10.22 -5.97
CA LEU A 101 -9.07 9.01 -5.14
C LEU A 101 -9.73 9.19 -3.77
N TRP A 102 -9.68 10.38 -3.19
CA TRP A 102 -10.28 10.65 -1.88
C TRP A 102 -11.82 10.68 -1.91
N ASP A 103 -12.42 10.49 -3.08
CA ASP A 103 -13.86 10.26 -3.17
C ASP A 103 -14.24 8.83 -2.77
N ILE A 104 -13.27 7.90 -2.76
CA ILE A 104 -13.53 6.49 -2.43
C ILE A 104 -14.30 6.31 -1.12
N PRO A 105 -13.87 6.91 0.02
CA PRO A 105 -14.58 6.71 1.27
C PRO A 105 -16.02 7.19 1.25
N LYS A 106 -16.34 8.17 0.41
CA LYS A 106 -17.69 8.73 0.29
C LYS A 106 -18.68 7.73 -0.31
N HIS A 107 -18.19 6.74 -1.06
CA HIS A 107 -19.01 5.76 -1.76
C HIS A 107 -18.99 4.37 -1.09
N LEU A 108 -18.31 4.23 0.04
CA LEU A 108 -18.27 2.98 0.80
C LEU A 108 -19.43 2.91 1.79
N THR A 109 -20.01 1.72 1.94
CA THR A 109 -21.02 1.47 2.96
C THR A 109 -20.34 1.29 4.32
N GLU A 110 -21.13 1.41 5.39
CA GLU A 110 -20.64 1.15 6.76
C GLU A 110 -20.08 -0.26 6.89
N ASN A 111 -20.73 -1.23 6.25
CA ASN A 111 -20.29 -2.61 6.26
C ASN A 111 -18.94 -2.78 5.59
N GLU A 112 -18.73 -2.09 4.47
CA GLU A 112 -17.45 -2.11 3.75
C GLU A 112 -16.33 -1.50 4.59
N ILE A 113 -16.62 -0.38 5.25
CA ILE A 113 -15.65 0.28 6.13
C ILE A 113 -15.30 -0.64 7.31
N THR A 114 -16.28 -1.30 7.89
CA THR A 114 -16.06 -2.25 8.99
C THR A 114 -15.17 -3.41 8.55
N LYS A 115 -15.38 -3.94 7.35
CA LYS A 115 -14.55 -5.01 6.79
C LYS A 115 -13.11 -4.54 6.57
N LEU A 116 -12.93 -3.33 6.04
CA LEU A 116 -11.60 -2.75 5.86
C LEU A 116 -10.87 -2.58 7.19
N ASN A 117 -11.57 -2.08 8.21
CA ASN A 117 -10.99 -1.92 9.53
C ASN A 117 -10.55 -3.27 10.12
N LYS A 118 -11.32 -4.31 9.90
CA LYS A 118 -10.96 -5.65 10.36
C LYS A 118 -9.70 -6.17 9.66
N ILE A 119 -9.58 -5.93 8.37
CA ILE A 119 -8.38 -6.31 7.61
C ILE A 119 -7.15 -5.54 8.14
N ASP A 120 -7.31 -4.26 8.46
CA ASP A 120 -6.24 -3.48 9.08
C ASP A 120 -5.81 -4.09 10.42
N GLU A 121 -6.77 -4.52 11.25
CA GLU A 121 -6.47 -5.18 12.52
C GLU A 121 -5.69 -6.48 12.30
N GLU A 122 -6.07 -7.27 11.31
CA GLU A 122 -5.37 -8.51 10.97
C GLU A 122 -3.93 -8.25 10.55
N TYR A 123 -3.70 -7.17 9.83
CA TYR A 123 -2.34 -6.75 9.46
C TYR A 123 -1.48 -6.54 10.71
N TRP A 124 -2.02 -5.86 11.73
CA TRP A 124 -1.27 -5.54 12.94
C TRP A 124 -1.11 -6.74 13.87
N GLU A 125 -2.04 -7.70 13.86
CA GLU A 125 -1.99 -8.89 14.71
C GLU A 125 -0.81 -9.79 14.36
N ASP A 126 -0.49 -9.91 13.07
CA ASP A 126 0.53 -10.85 12.60
C ASP A 126 1.41 -10.21 11.54
N LYS A 127 1.85 -9.00 11.82
CA LYS A 127 2.57 -8.17 10.89
C LYS A 127 3.89 -8.79 10.44
N GLU A 128 4.06 -8.92 9.13
CA GLU A 128 5.34 -9.27 8.52
C GLU A 128 6.26 -8.04 8.55
N ILE A 129 7.55 -8.27 8.78
CA ILE A 129 8.53 -7.18 8.83
C ILE A 129 9.06 -6.98 7.40
N LEU A 130 8.37 -6.12 6.64
CA LEU A 130 8.66 -5.91 5.22
C LEU A 130 10.09 -5.43 4.99
N CYS A 131 10.59 -4.53 5.82
CA CYS A 131 11.96 -4.05 5.69
C CYS A 131 12.99 -5.17 5.86
N GLY A 132 12.73 -6.13 6.74
CA GLY A 132 13.58 -7.29 6.93
C GLY A 132 13.56 -8.23 5.75
N LEU A 133 12.41 -8.36 5.09
CA LEU A 133 12.26 -9.23 3.92
C LEU A 133 12.93 -8.65 2.67
N CYS A 134 13.09 -7.32 2.60
CA CYS A 134 13.77 -6.65 1.49
C CYS A 134 15.30 -6.79 1.57
N PHE A 135 15.84 -7.09 2.72
CA PHE A 135 17.27 -7.29 2.93
C PHE A 135 17.57 -8.79 3.03
#